data_8155e01f01fedb4b0cf0e4b58d462739
#
_entry.id   8155e01f01fedb4b0cf0e4b58d462739
#
_cell.length_a   1.000
_cell.length_b   1.000
_cell.length_c   1.000
_cell.angle_alpha   90.00
_cell.angle_beta   90.00
_cell.angle_gamma   90.00
#
_symmetry.space_group_name_H-M   'P 1'
#
loop_
_entity.id
_entity.type
_entity.pdbx_description
1 polymer ?
#
loop_
_entity_poly.entity_id
_entity_poly.type
_entity_poly.pdbx_seq_one_letter_code
_entity_poly.pdbx_strand_id
1 'polypeptide(L)'
;AWQFAELQMTAQANGWAKFVSMQNHYNLVYREEEREMNPYCLSTGVDLTPWSPLARGILAGSYQGGFGGGSTDRSKGQDRQRTEGLYHGDHVFPIAERVIEIAAKYEKTPAQIAVAWLLHKPGVASPVVGVSKVSQLEQLVAAVEIQIADEDVSYLEELYRPVDNLLSIGFS
;
A
#
# COMPACT_ATOMS: atom_id res chain seq x y z
N ALA A 1 -5.37 -16.17 0.37
CA ALA A 1 -5.63 -16.44 -1.06
C ALA A 1 -6.56 -17.63 -1.29
N TRP A 2 -6.39 -18.75 -0.55
CA TRP A 2 -7.18 -19.97 -0.78
C TRP A 2 -8.70 -19.77 -0.70
N GLN A 3 -9.20 -18.98 0.25
CA GLN A 3 -10.63 -18.66 0.38
C GLN A 3 -11.17 -17.90 -0.84
N PHE A 4 -10.39 -16.96 -1.34
CA PHE A 4 -10.76 -16.20 -2.54
C PHE A 4 -10.76 -17.10 -3.78
N ALA A 5 -9.79 -18.01 -3.89
CA ALA A 5 -9.77 -19.02 -4.95
C ALA A 5 -11.01 -19.92 -4.90
N GLU A 6 -11.42 -20.36 -3.71
CA GLU A 6 -12.62 -21.18 -3.52
C GLU A 6 -13.89 -20.44 -3.94
N LEU A 7 -14.01 -19.14 -3.58
CA LEU A 7 -15.12 -18.31 -4.02
C LEU A 7 -15.17 -18.15 -5.55
N GLN A 8 -14.04 -17.95 -6.21
CA GLN A 8 -13.94 -17.86 -7.66
C GLN A 8 -14.34 -19.17 -8.34
N MET A 9 -13.86 -20.30 -7.82
CA MET A 9 -14.22 -21.62 -8.33
C MET A 9 -15.70 -21.93 -8.14
N THR A 10 -16.26 -21.58 -7.00
CA THR A 10 -17.70 -21.77 -6.71
C THR A 10 -18.55 -20.92 -7.66
N ALA A 11 -18.18 -19.66 -7.87
CA ALA A 11 -18.87 -18.79 -8.82
C ALA A 11 -18.82 -19.36 -10.25
N GLN A 12 -17.67 -19.85 -10.68
CA GLN A 12 -17.51 -20.48 -11.99
C GLN A 12 -18.34 -21.74 -12.15
N ALA A 13 -18.34 -22.61 -11.14
CA ALA A 13 -19.08 -23.90 -11.17
C ALA A 13 -20.61 -23.70 -11.25
N ASN A 14 -21.12 -22.60 -10.68
CA ASN A 14 -22.55 -22.29 -10.66
C ASN A 14 -22.98 -21.30 -11.75
N GLY A 15 -22.10 -20.87 -12.64
CA GLY A 15 -22.40 -19.88 -13.67
C GLY A 15 -22.67 -18.47 -13.12
N TRP A 16 -22.17 -18.17 -11.91
CA TRP A 16 -22.31 -16.86 -11.28
C TRP A 16 -21.22 -15.87 -11.74
N ALA A 17 -21.46 -14.59 -11.48
CA ALA A 17 -20.44 -13.57 -11.72
C ALA A 17 -19.21 -13.82 -10.84
N LYS A 18 -18.03 -13.81 -11.46
CA LYS A 18 -16.75 -13.89 -10.75
C LYS A 18 -16.32 -12.50 -10.26
N PHE A 19 -15.50 -12.48 -9.21
CA PHE A 19 -14.84 -11.25 -8.80
C PHE A 19 -13.82 -10.84 -9.85
N VAL A 20 -13.84 -9.57 -10.21
CA VAL A 20 -12.94 -8.99 -11.21
C VAL A 20 -11.80 -8.18 -10.58
N SER A 21 -11.95 -7.83 -9.30
CA SER A 21 -10.92 -7.12 -8.55
C SER A 21 -10.83 -7.61 -7.11
N MET A 22 -9.64 -7.44 -6.54
CA MET A 22 -9.32 -7.69 -5.13
C MET A 22 -8.86 -6.39 -4.48
N GLN A 23 -9.58 -5.95 -3.44
CA GLN A 23 -9.17 -4.83 -2.61
C GLN A 23 -8.42 -5.34 -1.38
N ASN A 24 -7.11 -5.36 -1.44
CA ASN A 24 -6.23 -5.85 -0.39
C ASN A 24 -5.42 -4.73 0.29
N HIS A 25 -4.79 -5.03 1.42
CA HIS A 25 -3.86 -4.14 2.10
C HIS A 25 -2.49 -4.25 1.45
N TYR A 26 -2.06 -3.23 0.72
CA TYR A 26 -0.78 -3.31 0.02
C TYR A 26 -0.14 -1.92 -0.13
N ASN A 27 1.08 -1.78 0.36
CA ASN A 27 1.92 -0.59 0.27
C ASN A 27 3.38 -0.94 0.61
N LEU A 28 4.30 0.02 0.50
CA LEU A 28 5.74 -0.19 0.73
C LEU A 28 6.11 -0.78 2.10
N VAL A 29 5.32 -0.51 3.14
CA VAL A 29 5.58 -1.00 4.50
C VAL A 29 4.73 -2.21 4.91
N TYR A 30 3.84 -2.67 4.02
CA TYR A 30 3.06 -3.88 4.18
C TYR A 30 2.92 -4.60 2.84
N ARG A 31 3.66 -5.70 2.65
CA ARG A 31 3.79 -6.42 1.38
C ARG A 31 3.44 -7.90 1.50
N GLU A 32 2.71 -8.30 2.54
CA GLU A 32 2.39 -9.72 2.78
C GLU A 32 1.52 -10.33 1.67
N GLU A 33 0.76 -9.51 0.95
CA GLU A 33 -0.06 -9.97 -0.16
C GLU A 33 0.76 -10.44 -1.38
N GLU A 34 2.04 -10.09 -1.46
CA GLU A 34 2.97 -10.58 -2.48
C GLU A 34 3.28 -12.08 -2.35
N ARG A 35 2.96 -12.68 -1.19
CA ARG A 35 3.21 -14.11 -0.94
C ARG A 35 2.27 -15.02 -1.71
N GLU A 36 0.98 -14.68 -1.76
CA GLU A 36 -0.05 -15.54 -2.36
C GLU A 36 -1.14 -14.77 -3.10
N MET A 37 -1.74 -13.73 -2.50
CA MET A 37 -2.92 -13.07 -3.07
C MET A 37 -2.59 -12.38 -4.40
N ASN A 38 -1.53 -11.59 -4.43
CA ASN A 38 -1.13 -10.89 -5.65
C ASN A 38 -0.76 -11.88 -6.78
N PRO A 39 0.08 -12.91 -6.56
CA PRO A 39 0.34 -13.95 -7.57
C PRO A 39 -0.93 -14.68 -8.05
N TYR A 40 -1.84 -14.98 -7.13
CA TYR A 40 -3.12 -15.61 -7.50
C TYR A 40 -3.97 -14.69 -8.40
N CYS A 41 -4.11 -13.44 -8.03
CA CYS A 41 -4.86 -12.45 -8.82
C CYS A 41 -4.26 -12.27 -10.22
N LEU A 42 -2.93 -12.12 -10.31
CA LEU A 42 -2.23 -12.03 -11.59
C LEU A 42 -2.48 -13.27 -12.48
N SER A 43 -2.40 -14.48 -11.91
CA SER A 43 -2.57 -15.72 -12.67
C SER A 43 -4.01 -15.94 -13.16
N THR A 44 -4.98 -15.30 -12.52
CA THR A 44 -6.41 -15.46 -12.81
C THR A 44 -7.05 -14.25 -13.48
N GLY A 45 -6.27 -13.21 -13.79
CA GLY A 45 -6.76 -11.98 -14.43
C GLY A 45 -7.69 -11.15 -13.52
N VAL A 46 -7.44 -11.19 -12.20
CA VAL A 46 -8.13 -10.36 -11.22
C VAL A 46 -7.26 -9.15 -10.91
N ASP A 47 -7.81 -7.96 -11.08
CA ASP A 47 -7.10 -6.70 -10.81
C ASP A 47 -6.97 -6.43 -9.31
N LEU A 48 -5.89 -5.76 -8.93
CA LEU A 48 -5.66 -5.30 -7.56
C LEU A 48 -6.09 -3.84 -7.41
N THR A 49 -6.90 -3.56 -6.37
CA THR A 49 -7.33 -2.20 -5.99
C THR A 49 -6.93 -1.92 -4.53
N PRO A 50 -5.62 -1.79 -4.23
CA PRO A 50 -5.13 -1.76 -2.85
C PRO A 50 -5.66 -0.58 -2.04
N TRP A 51 -5.96 -0.82 -0.76
CA TRP A 51 -6.26 0.23 0.19
C TRP A 51 -5.03 0.63 1.02
N SER A 52 -5.07 1.82 1.62
CA SER A 52 -3.98 2.43 2.40
C SER A 52 -2.64 2.55 1.65
N PRO A 53 -2.61 3.05 0.41
CA PRO A 53 -1.35 3.20 -0.36
C PRO A 53 -0.32 4.08 0.33
N LEU A 54 -0.75 5.01 1.20
CA LEU A 54 0.11 5.92 1.96
C LEU A 54 0.36 5.47 3.40
N ALA A 55 0.01 4.22 3.76
CA ALA A 55 0.15 3.71 5.12
C ALA A 55 -0.35 4.69 6.19
N ARG A 56 -1.57 5.22 6.00
CA ARG A 56 -2.22 6.22 6.88
C ARG A 56 -1.40 7.51 7.09
N GLY A 57 -0.58 7.87 6.11
CA GLY A 57 0.23 9.09 6.12
C GLY A 57 1.72 8.87 6.46
N ILE A 58 2.13 7.67 6.86
CA ILE A 58 3.55 7.36 7.11
C ILE A 58 4.36 7.62 5.84
N LEU A 59 3.95 7.05 4.72
CA LEU A 59 4.61 7.19 3.42
C LEU A 59 4.38 8.57 2.76
N ALA A 60 3.55 9.43 3.37
CA ALA A 60 3.40 10.83 2.97
C ALA A 60 4.26 11.80 3.81
N GLY A 61 5.10 11.27 4.70
CA GLY A 61 5.98 12.07 5.56
C GLY A 61 5.28 12.71 6.77
N SER A 62 4.08 12.24 7.16
CA SER A 62 3.32 12.81 8.28
C SER A 62 3.88 12.47 9.67
N TYR A 63 4.85 11.56 9.75
CA TYR A 63 5.42 11.03 10.99
C TYR A 63 6.95 11.11 11.00
N GLN A 64 7.52 12.23 10.60
CA GLN A 64 8.97 12.43 10.65
C GLN A 64 9.50 12.26 12.07
N GLY A 65 10.51 11.39 12.23
CA GLY A 65 11.05 11.04 13.55
C GLY A 65 10.20 10.05 14.35
N GLY A 66 9.33 9.30 13.69
CA GLY A 66 8.49 8.26 14.32
C GLY A 66 7.13 8.75 14.79
N PHE A 67 6.39 7.88 15.47
CA PHE A 67 5.03 8.19 15.92
C PHE A 67 4.94 9.37 16.88
N GLY A 68 6.02 9.74 17.58
CA GLY A 68 6.08 10.93 18.44
C GLY A 68 6.17 12.26 17.68
N GLY A 69 6.61 12.25 16.41
CA GLY A 69 6.87 13.43 15.59
C GLY A 69 5.72 13.85 14.66
N GLY A 70 4.53 13.32 14.85
CA GLY A 70 3.39 13.55 13.96
C GLY A 70 2.95 15.01 13.85
N SER A 71 2.88 15.54 12.63
CA SER A 71 2.55 16.95 12.32
C SER A 71 1.10 17.20 11.92
N THR A 72 0.31 16.15 11.68
CA THR A 72 -1.08 16.24 11.19
C THR A 72 -2.10 15.86 12.25
N ASP A 73 -3.36 16.27 12.08
CA ASP A 73 -4.44 15.89 13.00
C ASP A 73 -4.62 14.37 13.09
N ARG A 74 -4.41 13.64 11.98
CA ARG A 74 -4.46 12.18 11.95
C ARG A 74 -3.32 11.53 12.74
N SER A 75 -2.17 12.19 12.87
CA SER A 75 -1.04 11.70 13.65
C SER A 75 -1.21 11.88 15.17
N LYS A 76 -2.38 12.35 15.60
CA LYS A 76 -2.75 12.59 17.00
C LYS A 76 -3.94 11.71 17.41
N GLY A 77 -4.09 11.45 18.70
CA GLY A 77 -5.26 10.78 19.26
C GLY A 77 -5.46 9.32 18.84
N GLN A 78 -6.72 8.90 18.69
CA GLN A 78 -7.08 7.48 18.39
C GLN A 78 -6.62 6.99 17.02
N ASP A 79 -6.52 7.88 16.04
CA ASP A 79 -6.03 7.52 14.70
C ASP A 79 -4.54 7.15 14.72
N ARG A 80 -3.77 7.77 15.60
CA ARG A 80 -2.38 7.40 15.87
C ARG A 80 -2.29 5.97 16.40
N GLN A 81 -3.06 5.60 17.42
CA GLN A 81 -3.04 4.25 18.01
C GLN A 81 -3.36 3.17 16.96
N ARG A 82 -4.33 3.43 16.09
CA ARG A 82 -4.64 2.52 14.96
C ARG A 82 -3.47 2.41 13.98
N THR A 83 -2.80 3.51 13.70
CA THR A 83 -1.65 3.52 12.80
C THR A 83 -0.49 2.74 13.41
N GLU A 84 -0.18 2.95 14.69
CA GLU A 84 0.82 2.18 15.44
C GLU A 84 0.51 0.68 15.48
N GLY A 85 -0.76 0.31 15.66
CA GLY A 85 -1.20 -1.09 15.64
C GLY A 85 -1.04 -1.77 14.28
N LEU A 86 -1.17 -1.02 13.18
CA LEU A 86 -1.03 -1.55 11.81
C LEU A 86 0.43 -1.56 11.31
N TYR A 87 1.28 -0.65 11.80
CA TYR A 87 2.61 -0.41 11.25
C TYR A 87 3.65 -0.30 12.37
N HIS A 88 3.93 -1.41 13.06
CA HIS A 88 4.82 -1.45 14.24
C HIS A 88 6.18 -2.10 13.98
N GLY A 89 6.50 -2.49 12.75
CA GLY A 89 7.79 -3.09 12.41
C GLY A 89 8.93 -2.07 12.36
N ASP A 90 10.14 -2.48 12.75
CA ASP A 90 11.35 -1.63 12.76
C ASP A 90 11.72 -1.10 11.38
N HIS A 91 11.28 -1.75 10.30
CA HIS A 91 11.51 -1.35 8.92
C HIS A 91 10.63 -0.18 8.45
N VAL A 92 9.54 0.13 9.16
CA VAL A 92 8.49 1.07 8.70
C VAL A 92 9.03 2.47 8.49
N PHE A 93 9.70 3.05 9.49
CA PHE A 93 10.24 4.40 9.37
C PHE A 93 11.47 4.50 8.48
N PRO A 94 12.44 3.56 8.52
CA PRO A 94 13.51 3.53 7.52
C PRO A 94 13.03 3.48 6.07
N ILE A 95 11.96 2.74 5.75
CA ILE A 95 11.34 2.77 4.41
C ILE A 95 10.72 4.15 4.13
N ALA A 96 10.01 4.75 5.09
CA ALA A 96 9.43 6.07 4.91
C ALA A 96 10.51 7.16 4.67
N GLU A 97 11.66 7.07 5.32
CA GLU A 97 12.81 7.94 5.07
C GLU A 97 13.33 7.78 3.65
N ARG A 98 13.48 6.55 3.16
CA ARG A 98 13.86 6.29 1.75
C ARG A 98 12.83 6.86 0.76
N VAL A 99 11.55 6.81 1.07
CA VAL A 99 10.52 7.45 0.22
C VAL A 99 10.73 8.96 0.15
N ILE A 100 11.11 9.61 1.25
CA ILE A 100 11.41 11.04 1.28
C ILE A 100 12.67 11.36 0.44
N GLU A 101 13.72 10.54 0.54
CA GLU A 101 14.95 10.70 -0.25
C GLU A 101 14.67 10.56 -1.75
N ILE A 102 13.94 9.53 -2.15
CA ILE A 102 13.57 9.32 -3.56
C ILE A 102 12.65 10.44 -4.05
N ALA A 103 11.73 10.91 -3.21
CA ALA A 103 10.88 12.05 -3.54
C ALA A 103 11.69 13.31 -3.85
N ALA A 104 12.70 13.57 -3.06
CA ALA A 104 13.63 14.69 -3.32
C ALA A 104 14.41 14.51 -4.63
N LYS A 105 14.92 13.29 -4.92
CA LYS A 105 15.63 12.96 -6.17
C LYS A 105 14.75 13.22 -7.42
N TYR A 106 13.46 12.91 -7.33
CA TYR A 106 12.51 13.07 -8.45
C TYR A 106 11.79 14.42 -8.46
N GLU A 107 12.07 15.31 -7.51
CA GLU A 107 11.36 16.59 -7.32
C GLU A 107 9.83 16.38 -7.18
N LYS A 108 9.45 15.35 -6.43
CA LYS A 108 8.06 14.96 -6.16
C LYS A 108 7.78 14.93 -4.66
N THR A 109 6.51 14.80 -4.29
CA THR A 109 6.13 14.56 -2.89
C THR A 109 6.31 13.09 -2.51
N PRO A 110 6.58 12.76 -1.23
CA PRO A 110 6.63 11.38 -0.75
C PRO A 110 5.35 10.58 -1.08
N ALA A 111 4.18 11.22 -0.98
CA ALA A 111 2.91 10.61 -1.33
C ALA A 111 2.83 10.21 -2.81
N GLN A 112 3.38 11.03 -3.73
CA GLN A 112 3.43 10.70 -5.14
C GLN A 112 4.35 9.52 -5.42
N ILE A 113 5.52 9.46 -4.79
CA ILE A 113 6.45 8.32 -4.94
C ILE A 113 5.82 7.03 -4.41
N ALA A 114 5.17 7.06 -3.24
CA ALA A 114 4.52 5.88 -2.68
C ALA A 114 3.39 5.34 -3.57
N VAL A 115 2.59 6.23 -4.18
CA VAL A 115 1.53 5.83 -5.11
C VAL A 115 2.12 5.38 -6.45
N ALA A 116 3.12 6.06 -6.99
CA ALA A 116 3.81 5.67 -8.22
C ALA A 116 4.45 4.28 -8.09
N TRP A 117 5.11 3.99 -6.95
CA TRP A 117 5.63 2.65 -6.67
C TRP A 117 4.53 1.59 -6.74
N LEU A 118 3.38 1.85 -6.12
CA LEU A 118 2.27 0.91 -6.10
C LEU A 118 1.69 0.68 -7.51
N LEU A 119 1.56 1.75 -8.30
CA LEU A 119 1.10 1.67 -9.70
C LEU A 119 2.09 0.92 -10.63
N HIS A 120 3.35 0.85 -10.25
CA HIS A 120 4.38 0.06 -10.96
C HIS A 120 4.25 -1.45 -10.70
N LYS A 121 3.52 -1.86 -9.65
CA LYS A 121 3.38 -3.27 -9.32
C LYS A 121 2.44 -3.99 -10.28
N PRO A 122 2.83 -5.16 -10.78
CA PRO A 122 1.99 -5.94 -11.69
C PRO A 122 0.60 -6.21 -11.11
N GLY A 123 -0.42 -6.00 -11.93
CA GLY A 123 -1.82 -6.26 -11.56
C GLY A 123 -2.49 -5.17 -10.72
N VAL A 124 -1.77 -4.14 -10.29
CA VAL A 124 -2.40 -2.99 -9.62
C VAL A 124 -3.06 -2.10 -10.65
N ALA A 125 -4.39 -2.12 -10.67
CA ALA A 125 -5.19 -1.31 -11.58
C ALA A 125 -5.51 0.07 -11.00
N SER A 126 -5.84 0.16 -9.69
CA SER A 126 -6.25 1.42 -9.09
C SER A 126 -6.10 1.42 -7.55
N PRO A 127 -5.13 2.13 -6.99
CA PRO A 127 -5.04 2.33 -5.54
C PRO A 127 -6.22 3.15 -5.01
N VAL A 128 -6.78 2.73 -3.86
CA VAL A 128 -7.85 3.45 -3.17
C VAL A 128 -7.26 4.52 -2.26
N VAL A 129 -7.44 5.78 -2.61
CA VAL A 129 -6.91 6.92 -1.87
C VAL A 129 -8.01 7.70 -1.15
N GLY A 130 -7.71 8.18 0.07
CA GLY A 130 -8.57 9.10 0.82
C GLY A 130 -7.89 10.45 0.95
N VAL A 131 -8.56 11.51 0.48
CA VAL A 131 -8.06 12.88 0.53
C VAL A 131 -9.06 13.80 1.22
N SER A 132 -8.57 14.89 1.83
CA SER A 132 -9.40 15.92 2.47
C SER A 132 -9.40 17.24 1.70
N LYS A 133 -8.54 17.37 0.68
CA LYS A 133 -8.42 18.59 -0.15
C LYS A 133 -8.27 18.20 -1.62
N VAL A 134 -8.86 19.00 -2.53
CA VAL A 134 -8.74 18.80 -3.98
C VAL A 134 -7.28 18.79 -4.43
N SER A 135 -6.45 19.68 -3.91
CA SER A 135 -5.03 19.74 -4.25
C SER A 135 -4.26 18.44 -3.92
N GLN A 136 -4.67 17.70 -2.90
CA GLN A 136 -4.09 16.37 -2.60
C GLN A 136 -4.49 15.35 -3.67
N LEU A 137 -5.72 15.40 -4.16
CA LEU A 137 -6.17 14.53 -5.25
C LEU A 137 -5.38 14.80 -6.53
N GLU A 138 -5.25 16.07 -6.91
CA GLU A 138 -4.47 16.49 -8.09
C GLU A 138 -3.02 15.99 -8.02
N GLN A 139 -2.37 16.12 -6.86
CA GLN A 139 -1.03 15.58 -6.62
C GLN A 139 -0.97 14.06 -6.81
N LEU A 140 -1.93 13.32 -6.26
CA LEU A 140 -1.94 11.86 -6.37
C LEU A 140 -2.26 11.37 -7.78
N VAL A 141 -3.14 12.07 -8.52
CA VAL A 141 -3.40 11.78 -9.93
C VAL A 141 -2.13 11.95 -10.76
N ALA A 142 -1.34 12.99 -10.50
CA ALA A 142 -0.07 13.21 -11.19
C ALA A 142 0.98 12.10 -10.93
N ALA A 143 0.78 11.24 -9.94
CA ALA A 143 1.65 10.08 -9.70
C ALA A 143 1.59 9.03 -10.82
N VAL A 144 0.54 9.00 -11.62
CA VAL A 144 0.38 8.08 -12.76
C VAL A 144 1.48 8.27 -13.80
N GLU A 145 1.98 9.49 -13.96
CA GLU A 145 3.02 9.83 -14.93
C GLU A 145 4.45 9.63 -14.42
N ILE A 146 4.61 9.25 -13.14
CA ILE A 146 5.94 9.11 -12.54
C ILE A 146 6.50 7.73 -12.84
N GLN A 147 7.63 7.69 -13.55
CA GLN A 147 8.40 6.48 -13.78
C GLN A 147 9.55 6.43 -12.79
N ILE A 148 9.55 5.43 -11.91
CA ILE A 148 10.63 5.20 -10.95
C ILE A 148 11.60 4.20 -11.57
N ALA A 149 12.91 4.50 -11.57
CA ALA A 149 13.92 3.59 -12.08
C ALA A 149 14.00 2.32 -11.24
N ASP A 150 14.32 1.18 -11.86
CA ASP A 150 14.37 -0.13 -11.19
C ASP A 150 15.33 -0.14 -9.99
N GLU A 151 16.44 0.59 -10.07
CA GLU A 151 17.38 0.75 -8.95
C GLU A 151 16.74 1.45 -7.74
N ASP A 152 15.91 2.47 -7.99
CA ASP A 152 15.21 3.22 -6.95
C ASP A 152 14.04 2.38 -6.37
N VAL A 153 13.36 1.61 -7.19
CA VAL A 153 12.37 0.62 -6.74
C VAL A 153 13.03 -0.39 -5.80
N SER A 154 14.17 -0.95 -6.22
CA SER A 154 14.94 -1.89 -5.40
C SER A 154 15.40 -1.27 -4.08
N TYR A 155 15.86 -0.02 -4.11
CA TYR A 155 16.24 0.74 -2.92
C TYR A 155 15.07 0.94 -1.95
N LEU A 156 13.88 1.27 -2.45
CA LEU A 156 12.69 1.43 -1.62
C LEU A 156 12.25 0.12 -0.95
N GLU A 157 12.49 -1.02 -1.60
CA GLU A 157 12.01 -2.34 -1.19
C GLU A 157 12.97 -3.11 -0.27
N GLU A 158 14.26 -2.83 -0.34
CA GLU A 158 15.34 -3.61 0.29
C GLU A 158 15.17 -3.79 1.80
N LEU A 159 14.65 -2.78 2.49
CA LEU A 159 14.49 -2.82 3.95
C LEU A 159 13.26 -3.58 4.41
N TYR A 160 12.36 -3.98 3.50
CA TYR A 160 11.15 -4.68 3.91
C TYR A 160 11.47 -5.98 4.66
N ARG A 161 10.75 -6.21 5.73
CA ARG A 161 10.77 -7.47 6.46
C ARG A 161 9.34 -7.99 6.60
N PRO A 162 9.10 -9.28 6.38
CA PRO A 162 7.79 -9.88 6.58
C PRO A 162 7.26 -9.60 8.00
N VAL A 163 5.97 -9.31 8.07
CA VAL A 163 5.26 -9.06 9.31
C VAL A 163 4.16 -10.09 9.51
N ASP A 164 3.74 -10.30 10.75
CA ASP A 164 2.58 -11.11 11.04
C ASP A 164 1.33 -10.51 10.40
N ASN A 165 0.37 -11.36 10.02
CA ASN A 165 -0.88 -10.90 9.45
C ASN A 165 -1.66 -10.07 10.48
N LEU A 166 -1.63 -8.75 10.31
CA LEU A 166 -2.22 -7.77 11.22
C LEU A 166 -3.75 -7.85 11.28
N LEU A 167 -4.36 -8.44 10.26
CA LEU A 167 -5.81 -8.56 10.12
C LEU A 167 -6.25 -10.02 10.26
N SER A 168 -5.45 -10.88 10.92
CA SER A 168 -5.89 -12.23 11.21
C SER A 168 -7.18 -12.17 12.03
N ILE A 169 -8.30 -12.25 11.35
CA ILE A 169 -9.56 -12.58 11.96
C ILE A 169 -9.37 -14.02 12.46
N GLY A 170 -9.18 -14.15 13.77
CA GLY A 170 -9.06 -15.47 14.36
C GLY A 170 -10.30 -16.27 14.03
N PHE A 171 -10.16 -17.27 13.20
CA PHE A 171 -11.14 -18.35 13.12
C PHE A 171 -10.87 -19.23 14.35
N SER A 172 -11.55 -18.91 15.46
CA SER A 172 -11.71 -19.83 16.59
C SER A 172 -12.83 -20.81 16.29
#